data_2a74b9b76258c4578dec9792870f5886
#
_entry.id   2a74b9b76258c4578dec9792870f5886
#
_cell.length_a   1.000
_cell.length_b   1.000
_cell.length_c   1.000
_cell.angle_alpha   90.00
_cell.angle_beta   90.00
_cell.angle_gamma   90.00
#
_symmetry.space_group_name_H-M   'P 1'
#
loop_
_entity.id
_entity.type
_entity.pdbx_description
1 polymer ?
#
loop_
_entity_poly.entity_id
_entity_poly.type
_entity_poly.pdbx_seq_one_letter_code
_entity_poly.pdbx_strand_id
1 'polypeptide(L)'
;MRFKIILLFVIAHITVLAQTDNEAVNQFIERYIENTADEVDIQQFASDLLLQYENPLDFNKADATELFEARFITNFQALDIITHREKFSNFISIYELQVLETFSPEDVQNILPFITLKSTNISLKNFRQIWKDGSHQILSLVEMHTPKVRGSLISDTLSDRTASHYTGSPLYNNLRYRFDYKRNISFGINMEKDAGESFLGDNNAKGYDYYSFYFAARDIGKLKALHLGDFQANF
;
A
#
# COMPACT_ATOMS: atom_id res chain seq x y z
N MET A 1 -20.26 13.89 27.48
CA MET A 1 -20.70 12.51 27.08
C MET A 1 -21.36 12.39 25.70
N ARG A 2 -21.83 13.47 25.07
CA ARG A 2 -22.50 13.43 23.75
C ARG A 2 -21.54 13.40 22.54
N PHE A 3 -20.31 13.85 22.67
CA PHE A 3 -19.34 13.91 21.58
C PHE A 3 -18.75 12.54 21.16
N LYS A 4 -18.64 11.59 22.10
CA LYS A 4 -18.08 10.25 21.81
C LYS A 4 -19.01 9.38 20.98
N ILE A 5 -20.32 9.60 21.04
CA ILE A 5 -21.32 8.82 20.29
C ILE A 5 -21.36 9.26 18.83
N ILE A 6 -21.15 10.54 18.53
CA ILE A 6 -21.16 11.07 17.17
C ILE A 6 -19.92 10.58 16.37
N LEU A 7 -18.76 10.47 17.01
CA LEU A 7 -17.55 9.95 16.37
C LEU A 7 -17.69 8.46 16.01
N LEU A 8 -18.34 7.67 16.86
CA LEU A 8 -18.58 6.25 16.60
C LEU A 8 -19.57 6.05 15.44
N PHE A 9 -20.57 6.93 15.29
CA PHE A 9 -21.55 6.88 14.21
C PHE A 9 -20.95 7.30 12.86
N VAL A 10 -20.04 8.24 12.83
CA VAL A 10 -19.32 8.67 11.61
C VAL A 10 -18.40 7.57 11.11
N ILE A 11 -17.72 6.85 12.01
CA ILE A 11 -16.88 5.70 11.65
C ILE A 11 -17.75 4.55 11.11
N ALA A 12 -18.91 4.27 11.70
CA ALA A 12 -19.83 3.23 11.22
C ALA A 12 -20.40 3.51 9.83
N HIS A 13 -20.54 4.78 9.42
CA HIS A 13 -21.04 5.13 8.07
C HIS A 13 -19.96 5.07 6.99
N ILE A 14 -18.67 5.16 7.36
CA ILE A 14 -17.55 5.05 6.40
C ILE A 14 -17.29 3.59 6.01
N THR A 15 -17.62 2.63 6.87
CA THR A 15 -17.35 1.20 6.63
C THR A 15 -18.26 0.53 5.62
N VAL A 16 -19.37 1.15 5.20
CA VAL A 16 -20.35 0.53 4.28
C VAL A 16 -20.02 0.73 2.80
N LEU A 17 -19.08 1.62 2.44
CA LEU A 17 -18.75 1.90 1.04
C LEU A 17 -17.38 1.33 0.59
N ALA A 18 -16.67 0.58 1.43
CA ALA A 18 -15.28 0.17 1.17
C ALA A 18 -15.09 -1.29 0.71
N GLN A 19 -16.16 -2.04 0.44
CA GLN A 19 -16.05 -3.34 -0.23
C GLN A 19 -16.39 -3.20 -1.71
N THR A 20 -15.50 -2.62 -2.49
CA THR A 20 -15.39 -3.01 -3.90
C THR A 20 -14.68 -4.36 -3.91
N ASP A 21 -15.45 -5.45 -3.96
CA ASP A 21 -14.93 -6.77 -4.30
C ASP A 21 -14.28 -6.67 -5.68
N ASN A 22 -12.98 -6.48 -5.68
CA ASN A 22 -12.24 -6.42 -6.92
C ASN A 22 -11.86 -7.86 -7.30
N GLU A 23 -12.77 -8.51 -7.99
CA GLU A 23 -12.65 -9.91 -8.37
C GLU A 23 -11.31 -10.21 -9.08
N ALA A 24 -10.82 -9.30 -9.92
CA ALA A 24 -9.54 -9.46 -10.61
C ALA A 24 -8.35 -9.48 -9.64
N VAL A 25 -8.37 -8.62 -8.63
CA VAL A 25 -7.32 -8.58 -7.59
C VAL A 25 -7.38 -9.82 -6.73
N ASN A 26 -8.58 -10.23 -6.29
CA ASN A 26 -8.76 -11.41 -5.46
C ASN A 26 -8.30 -12.68 -6.17
N GLN A 27 -8.68 -12.87 -7.42
CA GLN A 27 -8.24 -14.00 -8.25
C GLN A 27 -6.72 -14.01 -8.47
N PHE A 28 -6.10 -12.83 -8.60
CA PHE A 28 -4.65 -12.76 -8.72
C PHE A 28 -3.96 -13.14 -7.40
N ILE A 29 -4.47 -12.68 -6.26
CA ILE A 29 -3.95 -12.99 -4.93
C ILE A 29 -4.06 -14.50 -4.66
N GLU A 30 -5.21 -15.11 -4.91
CA GLU A 30 -5.43 -16.54 -4.71
C GLU A 30 -4.40 -17.36 -5.50
N ARG A 31 -4.23 -17.09 -6.79
CA ARG A 31 -3.24 -17.76 -7.63
C ARG A 31 -1.80 -17.53 -7.19
N TYR A 32 -1.48 -16.32 -6.74
CA TYR A 32 -0.16 -16.01 -6.24
C TYR A 32 0.18 -16.82 -4.99
N ILE A 33 -0.76 -16.92 -4.04
CA ILE A 33 -0.60 -17.68 -2.80
C ILE A 33 -0.45 -19.17 -3.11
N GLU A 34 -1.24 -19.73 -4.03
CA GLU A 34 -1.16 -21.13 -4.43
C GLU A 34 0.21 -21.51 -5.02
N ASN A 35 0.87 -20.58 -5.70
CA ASN A 35 2.12 -20.80 -6.40
C ASN A 35 3.38 -20.36 -5.63
N THR A 36 3.22 -19.69 -4.49
CA THR A 36 4.33 -19.14 -3.71
C THR A 36 4.41 -19.83 -2.36
N ALA A 37 5.58 -20.42 -2.05
CA ALA A 37 5.85 -21.05 -0.74
C ALA A 37 6.40 -20.05 0.29
N ASP A 38 6.65 -18.81 -0.12
CA ASP A 38 7.26 -17.80 0.74
C ASP A 38 6.21 -17.18 1.69
N GLU A 39 6.63 -16.83 2.89
CA GLU A 39 5.83 -16.11 3.89
C GLU A 39 5.69 -14.64 3.44
N VAL A 40 4.58 -14.35 2.75
CA VAL A 40 4.27 -13.00 2.23
C VAL A 40 3.27 -12.32 3.16
N ASP A 41 3.51 -11.06 3.48
CA ASP A 41 2.47 -10.20 4.08
C ASP A 41 1.34 -9.98 3.07
N ILE A 42 0.31 -10.84 3.17
CA ILE A 42 -0.84 -10.86 2.27
C ILE A 42 -1.57 -9.52 2.29
N GLN A 43 -1.63 -8.83 3.43
CA GLN A 43 -2.33 -7.55 3.53
C GLN A 43 -1.60 -6.46 2.77
N GLN A 44 -0.27 -6.39 2.94
CA GLN A 44 0.54 -5.45 2.19
C GLN A 44 0.49 -5.75 0.69
N PHE A 45 0.60 -7.02 0.31
CA PHE A 45 0.54 -7.47 -1.08
C PHE A 45 -0.80 -7.12 -1.74
N ALA A 46 -1.94 -7.41 -1.07
CA ALA A 46 -3.27 -7.04 -1.54
C ALA A 46 -3.44 -5.52 -1.71
N SER A 47 -2.93 -4.76 -0.74
CA SER A 47 -2.93 -3.29 -0.79
C SER A 47 -2.17 -2.75 -1.99
N ASP A 48 -0.98 -3.30 -2.28
CA ASP A 48 -0.15 -2.88 -3.41
C ASP A 48 -0.81 -3.26 -4.75
N LEU A 49 -1.44 -4.43 -4.85
CA LEU A 49 -2.17 -4.85 -6.05
C LEU A 49 -3.42 -4.00 -6.31
N LEU A 50 -4.20 -3.67 -5.28
CA LEU A 50 -5.34 -2.76 -5.41
C LEU A 50 -4.91 -1.40 -5.97
N LEU A 51 -3.81 -0.88 -5.47
CA LEU A 51 -3.26 0.38 -5.97
C LEU A 51 -2.84 0.28 -7.45
N GLN A 52 -2.19 -0.83 -7.84
CA GLN A 52 -1.81 -1.08 -9.22
C GLN A 52 -3.03 -1.22 -10.13
N TYR A 53 -4.09 -1.84 -9.66
CA TYR A 53 -5.35 -1.95 -10.39
C TYR A 53 -6.00 -0.57 -10.63
N GLU A 54 -6.05 0.26 -9.63
CA GLU A 54 -6.59 1.62 -9.74
C GLU A 54 -5.69 2.54 -10.58
N ASN A 55 -4.37 2.30 -10.56
CA ASN A 55 -3.37 3.06 -11.29
C ASN A 55 -2.49 2.13 -12.14
N PRO A 56 -2.99 1.61 -13.27
CA PRO A 56 -2.26 0.64 -14.10
C PRO A 56 -0.91 1.14 -14.55
N LEU A 57 0.10 0.23 -14.52
CA LEU A 57 1.47 0.52 -14.91
C LEU A 57 1.59 0.68 -16.43
N ASP A 58 2.11 1.82 -16.88
CA ASP A 58 2.36 2.05 -18.31
C ASP A 58 3.67 1.36 -18.72
N PHE A 59 3.58 0.20 -19.36
CA PHE A 59 4.73 -0.57 -19.81
C PHE A 59 5.60 0.14 -20.85
N ASN A 60 5.10 1.19 -21.47
CA ASN A 60 5.90 2.01 -22.39
C ASN A 60 6.71 3.11 -21.68
N LYS A 61 6.34 3.47 -20.45
CA LYS A 61 6.97 4.57 -19.70
C LYS A 61 7.64 4.15 -18.41
N ALA A 62 7.21 3.04 -17.84
CA ALA A 62 7.76 2.54 -16.59
C ALA A 62 9.28 2.42 -16.69
N ASP A 63 9.97 2.93 -15.70
CA ASP A 63 11.41 2.75 -15.59
C ASP A 63 11.75 1.34 -15.08
N ALA A 64 13.05 0.98 -15.08
CA ALA A 64 13.49 -0.34 -14.66
C ALA A 64 13.06 -0.63 -13.21
N THR A 65 13.18 0.36 -12.30
CA THR A 65 12.81 0.22 -10.88
C THR A 65 11.32 -0.07 -10.74
N GLU A 66 10.48 0.68 -11.43
CA GLU A 66 9.01 0.48 -11.41
C GLU A 66 8.60 -0.90 -11.92
N LEU A 67 9.30 -1.41 -12.94
CA LEU A 67 9.03 -2.74 -13.47
C LEU A 67 9.50 -3.85 -12.52
N PHE A 68 10.67 -3.71 -11.89
CA PHE A 68 11.17 -4.69 -10.90
C PHE A 68 10.39 -4.67 -9.58
N GLU A 69 9.80 -3.54 -9.21
CA GLU A 69 8.95 -3.42 -8.02
C GLU A 69 7.50 -3.87 -8.27
N ALA A 70 7.09 -4.05 -9.53
CA ALA A 70 5.75 -4.48 -9.88
C ALA A 70 5.50 -5.93 -9.42
N ARG A 71 4.64 -6.10 -8.42
CA ARG A 71 4.36 -7.39 -7.76
C ARG A 71 3.63 -8.42 -8.63
N PHE A 72 3.13 -8.02 -9.79
CA PHE A 72 2.36 -8.86 -10.70
C PHE A 72 3.17 -9.40 -11.89
N ILE A 73 4.46 -9.07 -11.98
CA ILE A 73 5.40 -9.64 -12.97
C ILE A 73 6.68 -10.10 -12.27
N THR A 74 7.35 -11.06 -12.88
CA THR A 74 8.67 -11.56 -12.44
C THR A 74 9.79 -10.64 -12.92
N ASN A 75 10.96 -10.74 -12.28
CA ASN A 75 12.14 -10.00 -12.70
C ASN A 75 12.57 -10.35 -14.15
N PHE A 76 12.35 -11.58 -14.59
CA PHE A 76 12.64 -11.99 -15.97
C PHE A 76 11.68 -11.33 -16.96
N GLN A 77 10.41 -11.25 -16.62
CA GLN A 77 9.41 -10.54 -17.42
C GLN A 77 9.71 -9.04 -17.49
N ALA A 78 10.11 -8.42 -16.37
CA ALA A 78 10.54 -7.03 -16.35
C ALA A 78 11.74 -6.77 -17.29
N LEU A 79 12.73 -7.65 -17.25
CA LEU A 79 13.90 -7.56 -18.12
C LEU A 79 13.55 -7.71 -19.61
N ASP A 80 12.65 -8.63 -19.95
CA ASP A 80 12.17 -8.81 -21.32
C ASP A 80 11.44 -7.57 -21.85
N ILE A 81 10.60 -6.94 -21.02
CA ILE A 81 9.93 -5.68 -21.37
C ILE A 81 10.97 -4.59 -21.69
N ILE A 82 11.98 -4.43 -20.83
CA ILE A 82 13.07 -3.44 -21.04
C ILE A 82 13.80 -3.73 -22.33
N THR A 83 14.22 -4.98 -22.52
CA THR A 83 14.98 -5.43 -23.71
C THR A 83 14.19 -5.24 -25.00
N HIS A 84 12.89 -5.54 -24.96
CA HIS A 84 12.00 -5.32 -26.11
C HIS A 84 11.91 -3.83 -26.46
N ARG A 85 11.73 -2.96 -25.47
CA ARG A 85 11.66 -1.52 -25.69
C ARG A 85 12.96 -0.94 -26.28
N GLU A 86 14.10 -1.46 -25.86
CA GLU A 86 15.39 -1.05 -26.40
C GLU A 86 15.60 -1.48 -27.86
N LYS A 87 15.10 -2.67 -28.23
CA LYS A 87 15.29 -3.24 -29.56
C LYS A 87 14.24 -2.81 -30.59
N PHE A 88 12.98 -2.73 -30.16
CA PHE A 88 11.81 -2.58 -31.05
C PHE A 88 10.99 -1.31 -30.78
N SER A 89 11.39 -0.49 -29.81
CA SER A 89 10.63 0.67 -29.33
C SER A 89 9.41 0.30 -28.46
N ASN A 90 8.47 1.22 -28.32
CA ASN A 90 7.30 1.05 -27.48
C ASN A 90 6.34 0.00 -28.01
N PHE A 91 5.69 -0.72 -27.12
CA PHE A 91 4.59 -1.63 -27.44
C PHE A 91 3.43 -0.86 -28.08
N ILE A 92 2.94 -1.34 -29.19
CA ILE A 92 1.77 -0.80 -29.90
C ILE A 92 0.50 -1.50 -29.39
N SER A 93 0.62 -2.80 -29.11
CA SER A 93 -0.47 -3.67 -28.67
C SER A 93 -0.06 -4.54 -27.50
N ILE A 94 -1.04 -4.82 -26.63
CA ILE A 94 -0.88 -5.75 -25.51
C ILE A 94 -0.54 -7.17 -25.97
N TYR A 95 -0.95 -7.53 -27.20
CA TYR A 95 -0.63 -8.85 -27.78
C TYR A 95 0.86 -9.03 -28.09
N GLU A 96 1.64 -7.94 -28.17
CA GLU A 96 3.08 -8.02 -28.35
C GLU A 96 3.77 -8.62 -27.11
N LEU A 97 3.16 -8.56 -25.94
CA LEU A 97 3.67 -9.25 -24.75
C LEU A 97 3.72 -10.77 -24.92
N GLN A 98 2.84 -11.34 -25.76
CA GLN A 98 2.83 -12.78 -26.05
C GLN A 98 4.00 -13.24 -26.95
N VAL A 99 4.73 -12.30 -27.54
CA VAL A 99 5.93 -12.59 -28.35
C VAL A 99 7.18 -12.69 -27.46
N LEU A 100 7.10 -12.17 -26.24
CA LEU A 100 8.17 -12.27 -25.26
C LEU A 100 8.25 -13.68 -24.69
N GLU A 101 9.46 -14.25 -24.64
CA GLU A 101 9.66 -15.66 -24.23
C GLU A 101 9.23 -15.96 -22.78
N THR A 102 9.27 -14.95 -21.93
CA THR A 102 8.93 -15.07 -20.50
C THR A 102 7.45 -14.94 -20.20
N PHE A 103 6.61 -14.61 -21.17
CA PHE A 103 5.17 -14.44 -20.99
C PHE A 103 4.37 -15.57 -21.63
N SER A 104 3.66 -16.35 -20.84
CA SER A 104 2.61 -17.24 -21.34
C SER A 104 1.35 -16.43 -21.68
N PRO A 105 0.44 -16.97 -22.51
CA PRO A 105 -0.85 -16.34 -22.77
C PRO A 105 -1.68 -16.13 -21.49
N GLU A 106 -1.52 -17.01 -20.51
CA GLU A 106 -2.18 -16.91 -19.21
C GLU A 106 -1.60 -15.77 -18.37
N ASP A 107 -0.28 -15.61 -18.34
CA ASP A 107 0.38 -14.49 -17.65
C ASP A 107 -0.13 -13.16 -18.20
N VAL A 108 -0.20 -13.02 -19.52
CA VAL A 108 -0.71 -11.79 -20.14
C VAL A 108 -2.14 -11.51 -19.70
N GLN A 109 -3.03 -12.52 -19.69
CA GLN A 109 -4.40 -12.32 -19.23
C GLN A 109 -4.48 -11.88 -17.77
N ASN A 110 -3.65 -12.46 -16.92
CA ASN A 110 -3.62 -12.19 -15.48
C ASN A 110 -3.16 -10.78 -15.16
N ILE A 111 -2.23 -10.22 -15.94
CA ILE A 111 -1.68 -8.88 -15.68
C ILE A 111 -2.46 -7.76 -16.37
N LEU A 112 -3.37 -8.08 -17.32
CA LEU A 112 -4.17 -7.07 -18.04
C LEU A 112 -4.79 -5.99 -17.16
N PRO A 113 -5.38 -6.31 -16.00
CA PRO A 113 -6.01 -5.31 -15.15
C PRO A 113 -5.02 -4.31 -14.54
N PHE A 114 -3.73 -4.67 -14.46
CA PHE A 114 -2.69 -3.90 -13.77
C PHE A 114 -1.79 -3.10 -14.72
N ILE A 115 -1.99 -3.20 -16.04
CA ILE A 115 -1.11 -2.60 -17.03
C ILE A 115 -1.86 -1.69 -18.01
N THR A 116 -1.13 -0.77 -18.60
CA THR A 116 -1.59 0.06 -19.73
C THR A 116 -0.44 0.31 -20.70
N LEU A 117 -0.76 0.55 -21.96
CA LEU A 117 0.18 1.02 -22.98
C LEU A 117 -0.08 2.49 -23.35
N LYS A 118 -1.06 3.13 -22.73
CA LYS A 118 -1.47 4.50 -23.04
C LYS A 118 -0.77 5.49 -22.14
N SER A 119 0.06 6.33 -22.75
CA SER A 119 0.63 7.48 -22.09
C SER A 119 -0.45 8.50 -21.67
N THR A 120 -0.71 8.63 -20.39
CA THR A 120 -1.51 9.73 -19.86
C THR A 120 -0.62 10.96 -19.68
N ASN A 121 -0.71 11.92 -20.62
CA ASN A 121 -0.13 13.24 -20.41
C ASN A 121 -0.90 13.94 -19.29
N ILE A 122 -0.22 14.23 -18.18
CA ILE A 122 -0.85 14.93 -17.06
C ILE A 122 -0.72 16.43 -17.26
N SER A 123 -1.87 17.05 -17.48
CA SER A 123 -2.02 18.47 -17.19
C SER A 123 -2.34 18.61 -15.71
N LEU A 124 -1.53 19.35 -14.95
CA LEU A 124 -1.84 19.68 -13.57
C LEU A 124 -3.12 20.54 -13.56
N LYS A 125 -4.21 19.90 -13.24
CA LYS A 125 -5.48 20.54 -12.93
C LYS A 125 -5.37 21.23 -11.57
N ASN A 126 -6.37 22.00 -11.17
CA ASN A 126 -6.37 22.58 -9.84
C ASN A 126 -6.38 21.48 -8.76
N PHE A 127 -5.80 21.75 -7.60
CA PHE A 127 -5.61 20.79 -6.50
C PHE A 127 -6.89 20.05 -6.11
N ARG A 128 -8.03 20.74 -6.08
CA ARG A 128 -9.32 20.14 -5.74
C ARG A 128 -9.72 19.03 -6.70
N GLN A 129 -9.37 19.15 -7.97
CA GLN A 129 -9.68 18.13 -8.96
C GLN A 129 -8.71 16.94 -8.86
N ILE A 130 -7.41 17.21 -8.61
CA ILE A 130 -6.43 16.16 -8.33
C ILE A 130 -6.88 15.31 -7.14
N TRP A 131 -7.31 15.96 -6.04
CA TRP A 131 -7.81 15.28 -4.86
C TRP A 131 -9.07 14.45 -5.14
N LYS A 132 -10.01 14.97 -5.91
CA LYS A 132 -11.26 14.26 -6.23
C LYS A 132 -11.06 13.09 -7.18
N ASP A 133 -10.15 13.23 -8.15
CA ASP A 133 -9.91 12.26 -9.22
C ASP A 133 -8.81 11.24 -8.80
N GLY A 134 -8.19 11.41 -7.63
CA GLY A 134 -7.17 10.51 -7.10
C GLY A 134 -7.76 9.31 -6.37
N SER A 135 -6.96 8.28 -6.20
CA SER A 135 -7.27 7.11 -5.40
C SER A 135 -6.94 7.34 -3.94
N HIS A 136 -7.82 6.93 -3.05
CA HIS A 136 -7.67 7.05 -1.59
C HIS A 136 -7.76 5.67 -0.96
N GLN A 137 -6.72 5.26 -0.27
CA GLN A 137 -6.68 3.97 0.42
C GLN A 137 -6.45 4.18 1.91
N ILE A 138 -7.27 3.51 2.73
CA ILE A 138 -7.10 3.44 4.18
C ILE A 138 -6.97 1.97 4.56
N LEU A 139 -5.85 1.61 5.16
CA LEU A 139 -5.60 0.28 5.71
C LEU A 139 -5.48 0.39 7.21
N SER A 140 -6.28 -0.40 7.94
CA SER A 140 -6.18 -0.51 9.39
C SER A 140 -5.94 -1.96 9.79
N LEU A 141 -4.82 -2.20 10.43
CA LEU A 141 -4.44 -3.49 11.01
C LEU A 141 -4.57 -3.39 12.52
N VAL A 142 -5.30 -4.32 13.12
CA VAL A 142 -5.42 -4.45 14.58
C VAL A 142 -5.09 -5.87 14.96
N GLU A 143 -4.09 -6.03 15.81
CA GLU A 143 -3.64 -7.33 16.30
C GLU A 143 -3.74 -7.41 17.82
N MET A 144 -4.04 -8.60 18.32
CA MET A 144 -4.06 -8.88 19.74
C MET A 144 -3.36 -10.20 20.03
N HIS A 145 -2.33 -10.15 20.83
CA HIS A 145 -1.62 -11.36 21.26
C HIS A 145 -2.38 -12.08 22.38
N THR A 146 -2.70 -13.35 22.16
CA THR A 146 -3.25 -14.28 23.14
C THR A 146 -2.36 -15.51 23.25
N PRO A 147 -1.88 -15.93 24.44
CA PRO A 147 -2.23 -15.44 25.78
C PRO A 147 -1.55 -14.11 26.14
N LYS A 148 -2.10 -13.43 27.16
CA LYS A 148 -1.58 -12.14 27.63
C LYS A 148 -0.09 -12.24 27.97
N VAL A 149 0.69 -11.32 27.44
CA VAL A 149 2.13 -11.23 27.68
C VAL A 149 2.41 -10.83 29.13
N ARG A 150 3.52 -11.32 29.73
CA ARG A 150 4.00 -10.84 31.04
C ARG A 150 4.17 -9.34 30.98
N GLY A 151 3.65 -8.61 31.97
CA GLY A 151 3.61 -7.14 32.01
C GLY A 151 2.24 -6.54 31.78
N SER A 152 1.31 -7.25 31.09
CA SER A 152 -0.11 -6.86 31.03
C SER A 152 -0.96 -7.44 32.15
N LEU A 153 -0.40 -8.34 32.95
CA LEU A 153 -1.04 -8.92 34.12
C LEU A 153 -0.67 -8.10 35.36
N ILE A 154 -1.68 -7.59 36.05
CA ILE A 154 -1.48 -7.02 37.39
C ILE A 154 -1.13 -8.20 38.30
N SER A 155 0.11 -8.28 38.70
CA SER A 155 0.55 -9.29 39.70
C SER A 155 0.15 -8.78 41.08
N ASP A 156 -0.82 -9.42 41.72
CA ASP A 156 -1.22 -9.13 43.13
C ASP A 156 -0.17 -9.56 44.15
N THR A 157 0.98 -10.09 43.72
CA THR A 157 2.05 -10.45 44.62
C THR A 157 2.91 -9.23 45.00
N LEU A 158 2.84 -8.83 46.24
CA LEU A 158 3.48 -7.68 46.92
C LEU A 158 5.03 -7.67 46.82
N SER A 159 5.69 -8.52 46.07
CA SER A 159 7.14 -8.69 46.09
C SER A 159 7.92 -8.05 44.91
N ASP A 160 7.25 -7.53 43.89
CA ASP A 160 7.98 -6.99 42.74
C ASP A 160 7.55 -5.54 42.42
N ARG A 161 8.00 -4.60 43.25
CA ARG A 161 7.79 -3.15 43.07
C ARG A 161 8.57 -2.54 41.91
N THR A 162 9.33 -3.34 41.17
CA THR A 162 10.19 -2.87 40.05
C THR A 162 9.70 -3.32 38.68
N ALA A 163 8.64 -4.12 38.58
CA ALA A 163 8.09 -4.51 37.30
C ALA A 163 7.37 -3.33 36.64
N SER A 164 7.87 -2.85 35.54
CA SER A 164 7.16 -1.85 34.71
C SER A 164 5.90 -2.50 34.14
N HIS A 165 4.74 -1.96 34.51
CA HIS A 165 3.47 -2.39 33.93
C HIS A 165 3.15 -1.57 32.68
N TYR A 166 2.70 -2.26 31.66
CA TYR A 166 2.12 -1.59 30.49
C TYR A 166 0.81 -0.89 30.90
N THR A 167 0.74 0.41 30.65
CA THR A 167 -0.42 1.25 31.04
C THR A 167 -1.52 1.28 29.97
N GLY A 168 -1.21 0.78 28.76
CA GLY A 168 -2.09 0.83 27.61
C GLY A 168 -2.79 -0.49 27.29
N SER A 169 -3.56 -0.50 26.21
CA SER A 169 -4.29 -1.66 25.74
C SER A 169 -3.35 -2.69 25.13
N PRO A 170 -3.67 -4.01 25.22
CA PRO A 170 -2.85 -5.08 24.61
C PRO A 170 -2.97 -5.14 23.09
N LEU A 171 -3.62 -4.16 22.47
CA LEU A 171 -3.83 -4.11 21.03
C LEU A 171 -2.68 -3.37 20.34
N TYR A 172 -2.05 -4.02 19.39
CA TYR A 172 -1.28 -3.37 18.34
C TYR A 172 -2.25 -2.76 17.32
N ASN A 173 -1.95 -1.56 16.85
CA ASN A 173 -2.72 -0.93 15.79
C ASN A 173 -1.80 -0.20 14.82
N ASN A 174 -1.93 -0.51 13.55
CA ASN A 174 -1.31 0.23 12.46
C ASN A 174 -2.41 0.81 11.57
N LEU A 175 -2.39 2.11 11.36
CA LEU A 175 -3.30 2.82 10.47
C LEU A 175 -2.50 3.52 9.37
N ARG A 176 -2.73 3.12 8.14
CA ARG A 176 -2.08 3.67 6.96
C ARG A 176 -3.09 4.37 6.07
N TYR A 177 -2.79 5.58 5.68
CA TYR A 177 -3.49 6.29 4.63
C TYR A 177 -2.56 6.54 3.46
N ARG A 178 -3.05 6.30 2.22
CA ARG A 178 -2.32 6.51 0.99
C ARG A 178 -3.23 7.22 -0.02
N PHE A 179 -2.65 8.16 -0.74
CA PHE A 179 -3.26 8.87 -1.84
C PHE A 179 -2.38 8.76 -3.07
N ASP A 180 -2.98 8.43 -4.20
CA ASP A 180 -2.29 8.34 -5.48
C ASP A 180 -3.10 9.04 -6.58
N TYR A 181 -2.42 9.81 -7.40
CA TYR A 181 -3.00 10.45 -8.57
C TYR A 181 -2.16 10.14 -9.80
N LYS A 182 -2.69 9.27 -10.68
CA LYS A 182 -2.10 8.92 -11.98
C LYS A 182 -0.61 8.55 -11.92
N ARG A 183 -0.15 7.94 -10.82
CA ARG A 183 1.25 7.58 -10.54
C ARG A 183 2.23 8.77 -10.49
N ASN A 184 1.76 9.98 -10.73
CA ASN A 184 2.60 11.17 -10.75
C ASN A 184 2.66 11.89 -9.41
N ILE A 185 1.63 11.76 -8.60
CA ILE A 185 1.57 12.31 -7.26
C ILE A 185 1.13 11.20 -6.32
N SER A 186 1.92 10.97 -5.31
CA SER A 186 1.61 10.00 -4.26
C SER A 186 1.98 10.60 -2.92
N PHE A 187 1.14 10.41 -1.91
CA PHE A 187 1.55 10.68 -0.54
C PHE A 187 0.89 9.69 0.41
N GLY A 188 1.54 9.45 1.54
CA GLY A 188 1.00 8.58 2.57
C GLY A 188 1.43 8.96 3.96
N ILE A 189 0.64 8.52 4.93
CA ILE A 189 0.91 8.61 6.36
C ILE A 189 0.72 7.22 6.94
N ASN A 190 1.70 6.75 7.70
CA ASN A 190 1.61 5.55 8.50
C ASN A 190 1.66 5.94 9.98
N MET A 191 0.76 5.38 10.75
CA MET A 191 0.62 5.62 12.19
C MET A 191 0.57 4.28 12.90
N GLU A 192 1.41 4.10 13.90
CA GLU A 192 1.58 2.83 14.58
C GLU A 192 1.50 3.01 16.10
N LYS A 193 0.85 2.07 16.74
CA LYS A 193 0.73 1.96 18.18
C LYS A 193 1.06 0.56 18.62
N ASP A 194 2.07 0.43 19.45
CA ASP A 194 2.48 -0.84 20.00
C ASP A 194 1.52 -1.40 21.04
N ALA A 195 1.51 -2.73 21.17
CA ALA A 195 0.76 -3.41 22.22
C ALA A 195 1.32 -3.04 23.60
N GLY A 196 0.44 -2.56 24.49
CA GLY A 196 0.84 -2.13 25.83
C GLY A 196 1.06 -0.64 25.97
N GLU A 197 1.15 0.11 24.87
CA GLU A 197 1.24 1.57 24.89
C GLU A 197 -0.14 2.22 25.07
N SER A 198 -0.14 3.41 25.69
CA SER A 198 -1.39 4.16 25.94
C SER A 198 -1.75 4.98 24.70
N PHE A 199 -3.03 4.97 24.34
CA PHE A 199 -3.56 5.79 23.25
C PHE A 199 -4.33 6.99 23.82
N LEU A 200 -3.85 8.21 23.54
CA LEU A 200 -4.44 9.47 24.05
C LEU A 200 -4.56 9.51 25.58
N GLY A 201 -3.59 8.97 26.30
CA GLY A 201 -3.53 8.98 27.76
C GLY A 201 -2.49 9.96 28.31
N ASP A 202 -2.40 10.01 29.64
CA ASP A 202 -1.49 10.94 30.35
C ASP A 202 -0.02 10.81 29.95
N ASN A 203 0.41 9.62 29.54
CA ASN A 203 1.79 9.34 29.08
C ASN A 203 1.98 9.47 27.57
N ASN A 204 0.89 9.54 26.78
CA ASN A 204 0.95 9.70 25.32
C ASN A 204 -0.20 10.58 24.84
N ALA A 205 0.02 11.89 24.83
CA ALA A 205 -0.96 12.87 24.36
C ALA A 205 -1.09 12.88 22.81
N LYS A 206 -0.16 12.26 22.10
CA LYS A 206 -0.12 12.26 20.62
C LYS A 206 -0.94 11.14 19.99
N GLY A 207 -1.31 10.12 20.74
CA GLY A 207 -2.10 8.98 20.29
C GLY A 207 -1.24 7.82 19.80
N TYR A 208 -0.74 7.87 18.60
CA TYR A 208 0.18 6.86 18.07
C TYR A 208 1.61 7.10 18.57
N ASP A 209 2.41 6.04 18.64
CA ASP A 209 3.79 6.09 19.14
C ASP A 209 4.75 6.42 18.01
N TYR A 210 4.40 5.99 16.81
CA TYR A 210 5.18 6.24 15.61
C TYR A 210 4.31 6.87 14.51
N TYR A 211 4.91 7.84 13.80
CA TYR A 211 4.35 8.48 12.62
C TYR A 211 5.42 8.53 11.55
N SER A 212 5.09 8.06 10.36
CA SER A 212 5.89 8.30 9.17
C SER A 212 5.05 8.88 8.05
N PHE A 213 5.66 9.64 7.17
CA PHE A 213 4.99 10.21 6.01
C PHE A 213 5.94 10.25 4.83
N TYR A 214 5.38 10.14 3.64
CA TYR A 214 6.09 10.37 2.40
C TYR A 214 5.25 11.19 1.43
N PHE A 215 5.93 11.90 0.55
CA PHE A 215 5.35 12.55 -0.61
C PHE A 215 6.25 12.29 -1.81
N ALA A 216 5.67 11.88 -2.92
CA ALA A 216 6.36 11.67 -4.18
C ALA A 216 5.65 12.39 -5.32
N ALA A 217 6.41 13.05 -6.17
CA ALA A 217 5.93 13.68 -7.40
C ALA A 217 6.88 13.31 -8.54
N ARG A 218 6.33 12.81 -9.66
CA ARG A 218 7.13 12.33 -10.80
C ARG A 218 6.55 12.85 -12.12
N ASP A 219 7.42 13.15 -13.08
CA ASP A 219 7.08 13.54 -14.45
C ASP A 219 6.01 14.64 -14.55
N ILE A 220 6.17 15.70 -13.73
CA ILE A 220 5.30 16.86 -13.71
C ILE A 220 5.98 18.04 -14.42
N GLY A 221 5.66 18.27 -15.68
CA GLY A 221 6.26 19.32 -16.48
C GLY A 221 7.78 19.10 -16.65
N LYS A 222 8.61 19.97 -16.01
CA LYS A 222 10.07 19.85 -16.01
C LYS A 222 10.62 19.04 -14.84
N LEU A 223 9.78 18.75 -13.85
CA LEU A 223 10.17 17.97 -12.67
C LEU A 223 10.16 16.50 -13.01
N LYS A 224 11.31 15.86 -12.97
CA LYS A 224 11.46 14.42 -13.21
C LYS A 224 11.02 13.59 -12.01
N ALA A 225 11.58 13.88 -10.85
CA ALA A 225 11.20 13.23 -9.60
C ALA A 225 11.46 14.15 -8.40
N LEU A 226 10.60 14.07 -7.41
CA LEU A 226 10.74 14.67 -6.09
C LEU A 226 10.23 13.67 -5.07
N HIS A 227 11.05 13.35 -4.08
CA HIS A 227 10.68 12.51 -2.94
C HIS A 227 10.97 13.27 -1.65
N LEU A 228 10.00 13.31 -0.74
CA LEU A 228 10.09 13.97 0.57
C LEU A 228 9.56 13.01 1.65
N GLY A 229 10.16 13.08 2.85
CA GLY A 229 9.76 12.28 4.00
C GLY A 229 10.51 10.95 4.08
N ASP A 230 9.86 9.94 4.59
CA ASP A 230 10.44 8.62 4.82
C ASP A 230 10.32 7.78 3.55
N PHE A 231 11.45 7.50 2.90
CA PHE A 231 11.53 6.65 1.71
C PHE A 231 12.83 5.84 1.70
N GLN A 232 12.79 4.70 1.03
CA GLN A 232 13.96 3.87 0.81
C GLN A 232 14.47 4.09 -0.62
N ALA A 233 15.75 4.39 -0.77
CA ALA A 233 16.41 4.47 -2.07
C ALA A 233 17.40 3.31 -2.22
N ASN A 234 17.20 2.50 -3.26
CA ASN A 234 18.13 1.46 -3.68
C ASN A 234 18.89 1.95 -4.91
N PHE A 235 20.24 1.91 -4.85
CA PHE A 235 21.13 2.34 -5.92
C PHE A 235 21.83 1.15 -6.56
#